data_7637f835669217e5c55af09e2f990a7f
#
_entry.id   7637f835669217e5c55af09e2f990a7f
#
_cell.length_a   1.000
_cell.length_b   1.000
_cell.length_c   1.000
_cell.angle_alpha   90.00
_cell.angle_beta   90.00
_cell.angle_gamma   90.00
#
_symmetry.space_group_name_H-M   'P 1'
#
loop_
_entity.id
_entity.type
_entity.pdbx_description
1 polymer ?
#
loop_
_entity_poly.entity_id
_entity_poly.type
_entity_poly.pdbx_seq_one_letter_code
_entity_poly.pdbx_strand_id
1 'polypeptide(L)'
;MPLIVDKEAVRMEILMAFQRCIDSKPLTNVSLRDIAAEANMSHAKLLNYFDSKEDLLVSYVRYTRDYMSQKCLAWFNEHDRADYGSNAEYMNAFMSY
;
A
#
# COMPACT_ATOMS: atom_id res chain seq x y z
N MET A 1 26.06 8.85 14.22
CA MET A 1 24.83 8.30 13.67
C MET A 1 25.14 7.29 12.59
N PRO A 2 24.64 6.09 12.72
CA PRO A 2 24.92 5.09 11.70
C PRO A 2 24.29 5.49 10.38
N LEU A 3 25.09 5.41 9.33
CA LEU A 3 24.63 5.68 7.98
C LEU A 3 24.00 4.43 7.37
N ILE A 4 23.19 3.76 8.16
CA ILE A 4 22.50 2.57 7.71
C ILE A 4 21.26 3.02 6.95
N VAL A 5 21.24 2.73 5.65
CA VAL A 5 20.05 2.95 4.84
C VAL A 5 19.03 1.92 5.27
N ASP A 6 17.91 2.37 5.79
CA ASP A 6 16.80 1.49 6.11
C ASP A 6 16.09 1.12 4.81
N LYS A 7 16.39 -0.07 4.30
CA LYS A 7 15.82 -0.54 3.03
C LYS A 7 14.31 -0.62 3.09
N GLU A 8 13.77 -0.99 4.25
CA GLU A 8 12.32 -1.06 4.40
C GLU A 8 11.68 0.32 4.31
N ALA A 9 12.30 1.34 4.89
CA ALA A 9 11.81 2.71 4.79
C ALA A 9 11.80 3.20 3.34
N VAL A 10 12.87 2.90 2.59
CA VAL A 10 12.95 3.27 1.17
C VAL A 10 11.90 2.53 0.35
N ARG A 11 11.72 1.24 0.60
CA ARG A 11 10.68 0.47 -0.09
C ARG A 11 9.30 1.07 0.17
N MET A 12 9.02 1.48 1.40
CA MET A 12 7.76 2.13 1.75
C MET A 12 7.58 3.46 1.03
N GLU A 13 8.64 4.26 0.93
CA GLU A 13 8.58 5.50 0.18
C GLU A 13 8.18 5.25 -1.28
N ILE A 14 8.74 4.21 -1.89
CA ILE A 14 8.42 3.83 -3.26
C ILE A 14 6.96 3.38 -3.37
N LEU A 15 6.49 2.56 -2.44
CA LEU A 15 5.10 2.09 -2.44
C LEU A 15 4.11 3.24 -2.25
N MET A 16 4.43 4.20 -1.39
CA MET A 16 3.59 5.38 -1.20
C MET A 16 3.61 6.27 -2.43
N ALA A 17 4.76 6.42 -3.08
CA ALA A 17 4.85 7.15 -4.34
C ALA A 17 4.02 6.48 -5.43
N PHE A 18 4.04 5.15 -5.49
CA PHE A 18 3.21 4.38 -6.41
C PHE A 18 1.72 4.66 -6.17
N GLN A 19 1.30 4.67 -4.90
CA GLN A 19 -0.08 4.97 -4.55
C GLN A 19 -0.49 6.36 -5.04
N ARG A 20 0.37 7.36 -4.85
CA ARG A 20 0.08 8.71 -5.33
C ARG A 20 -0.04 8.75 -6.85
N CYS A 21 0.78 7.98 -7.56
CA CYS A 21 0.69 7.90 -9.02
C CYS A 21 -0.63 7.32 -9.48
N ILE A 22 -1.09 6.21 -8.88
CA ILE A 22 -2.33 5.57 -9.29
C ILE A 22 -3.58 6.36 -8.86
N ASP A 23 -3.44 7.26 -7.89
CA ASP A 23 -4.51 8.16 -7.51
C ASP A 23 -4.76 9.25 -8.56
N SER A 24 -3.73 9.60 -9.33
CA SER A 24 -3.83 10.67 -10.31
C SER A 24 -3.98 10.18 -11.74
N LYS A 25 -3.61 8.93 -12.05
CA LYS A 25 -3.77 8.38 -13.40
C LYS A 25 -3.91 6.86 -13.38
N PRO A 26 -4.44 6.25 -14.46
CA PRO A 26 -4.63 4.80 -14.52
C PRO A 26 -3.32 4.04 -14.36
N LEU A 27 -3.40 2.87 -13.74
CA LEU A 27 -2.24 2.01 -13.51
C LEU A 27 -1.48 1.71 -14.82
N THR A 28 -2.19 1.55 -15.93
CA THR A 28 -1.58 1.26 -17.22
C THR A 28 -0.71 2.41 -17.74
N ASN A 29 -0.96 3.63 -17.25
CA ASN A 29 -0.21 4.82 -17.65
C ASN A 29 0.92 5.17 -16.68
N VAL A 30 1.04 4.44 -15.59
CA VAL A 30 2.09 4.67 -14.60
C VAL A 30 3.32 3.86 -14.96
N SER A 31 4.47 4.53 -15.10
CA SER A 31 5.75 3.87 -15.36
C SER A 31 6.63 3.89 -14.11
N LEU A 32 7.68 3.05 -14.10
CA LEU A 32 8.65 3.07 -13.02
C LEU A 32 9.34 4.43 -12.89
N ARG A 33 9.53 5.12 -14.01
CA ARG A 33 10.12 6.47 -14.01
C ARG A 33 9.20 7.47 -13.33
N ASP A 34 7.89 7.35 -13.55
CA ASP A 34 6.91 8.19 -12.87
C ASP A 34 6.96 7.99 -11.37
N ILE A 35 7.05 6.73 -10.95
CA ILE A 35 7.12 6.38 -9.53
C ILE A 35 8.42 6.91 -8.92
N ALA A 36 9.53 6.74 -9.60
CA ALA A 36 10.81 7.25 -9.13
C ALA A 36 10.79 8.77 -8.96
N ALA A 37 10.22 9.47 -9.94
CA ALA A 37 10.08 10.92 -9.87
C ALA A 37 9.21 11.33 -8.67
N GLU A 38 8.11 10.64 -8.45
CA GLU A 38 7.21 10.91 -7.32
C GLU A 38 7.90 10.63 -5.98
N ALA A 39 8.75 9.61 -5.93
CA ALA A 39 9.51 9.26 -4.74
C ALA A 39 10.78 10.11 -4.57
N ASN A 40 11.02 11.03 -5.49
CA ASN A 40 12.18 11.90 -5.49
C ASN A 40 13.50 11.13 -5.52
N MET A 41 13.57 10.13 -6.39
CA MET A 41 14.78 9.32 -6.57
C MET A 41 15.00 9.02 -8.05
N SER A 42 16.19 8.55 -8.40
CA SER A 42 16.51 8.15 -9.76
C SER A 42 15.86 6.82 -10.10
N HIS A 43 15.61 6.59 -11.40
CA HIS A 43 15.11 5.33 -11.90
C HIS A 43 16.07 4.18 -11.54
N ALA A 44 17.37 4.43 -11.66
CA ALA A 44 18.38 3.43 -11.31
C ALA A 44 18.31 3.04 -9.82
N LYS A 45 18.10 4.00 -8.94
CA LYS A 45 17.95 3.73 -7.51
C LYS A 45 16.70 2.88 -7.24
N LEU A 46 15.59 3.20 -7.89
CA LEU A 46 14.37 2.43 -7.74
C LEU A 46 14.57 0.99 -8.15
N LEU A 47 15.30 0.75 -9.25
CA LEU A 47 15.58 -0.60 -9.74
C LEU A 47 16.43 -1.44 -8.78
N ASN A 48 17.11 -0.82 -7.82
CA ASN A 48 17.81 -1.55 -6.77
C ASN A 48 16.83 -2.20 -5.76
N TYR A 49 15.59 -1.74 -5.72
CA TYR A 49 14.59 -2.22 -4.78
C TYR A 49 13.49 -3.05 -5.44
N PHE A 50 13.17 -2.75 -6.69
CA PHE A 50 12.11 -3.44 -7.45
C PHE A 50 12.62 -3.67 -8.86
N ASP A 51 12.62 -4.92 -9.29
CA ASP A 51 13.17 -5.31 -10.60
C ASP A 51 12.29 -4.85 -11.76
N SER A 52 10.99 -4.74 -11.53
CA SER A 52 10.04 -4.40 -12.57
C SER A 52 8.79 -3.76 -11.96
N LYS A 53 7.92 -3.25 -12.84
CA LYS A 53 6.63 -2.72 -12.42
C LYS A 53 5.77 -3.83 -11.78
N GLU A 54 5.84 -5.03 -12.32
CA GLU A 54 5.12 -6.19 -11.78
C GLU A 54 5.61 -6.54 -10.38
N ASP A 55 6.92 -6.52 -10.16
CA ASP A 55 7.50 -6.77 -8.85
C ASP A 55 7.01 -5.73 -7.84
N LEU A 56 7.01 -4.47 -8.23
CA LEU A 56 6.52 -3.38 -7.39
C LEU A 56 5.03 -3.55 -7.11
N LEU A 57 4.25 -3.91 -8.12
CA LEU A 57 2.80 -4.12 -7.96
C LEU A 57 2.51 -5.26 -6.99
N VAL A 58 3.23 -6.37 -7.09
CA VAL A 58 3.06 -7.50 -6.16
C VAL A 58 3.39 -7.07 -4.74
N SER A 59 4.46 -6.32 -4.55
CA SER A 59 4.85 -5.81 -3.24
C SER A 59 3.80 -4.87 -2.67
N TYR A 60 3.21 -4.02 -3.52
CA TYR A 60 2.14 -3.10 -3.11
C TYR A 60 0.89 -3.87 -2.68
N VAL A 61 0.51 -4.89 -3.42
CA VAL A 61 -0.66 -5.72 -3.09
C VAL A 61 -0.44 -6.43 -1.76
N ARG A 62 0.77 -6.98 -1.53
CA ARG A 62 1.10 -7.61 -0.25
C ARG A 62 1.03 -6.62 0.91
N TYR A 63 1.54 -5.43 0.71
CA TYR A 63 1.50 -4.38 1.72
C TYR A 63 0.07 -3.99 2.06
N THR A 64 -0.76 -3.75 1.06
CA THR A 64 -2.17 -3.36 1.29
C THR A 64 -2.95 -4.49 1.95
N ARG A 65 -2.67 -5.75 1.57
CA ARG A 65 -3.31 -6.91 2.20
C ARG A 65 -2.97 -6.98 3.68
N ASP A 66 -1.70 -6.83 4.04
CA ASP A 66 -1.27 -6.89 5.44
C ASP A 66 -1.85 -5.73 6.24
N TYR A 67 -1.85 -4.54 5.66
CA TYR A 67 -2.42 -3.35 6.29
C TYR A 67 -3.92 -3.52 6.52
N MET A 68 -4.65 -4.00 5.50
CA MET A 68 -6.09 -4.23 5.61
C MET A 68 -6.41 -5.35 6.60
N SER A 69 -5.57 -6.39 6.68
CA SER A 69 -5.75 -7.45 7.68
C SER A 69 -5.65 -6.91 9.09
N GLN A 70 -4.69 -6.03 9.36
CA GLN A 70 -4.55 -5.39 10.66
C GLN A 70 -5.74 -4.50 10.97
N LYS A 71 -6.21 -3.74 10.00
CA LYS A 71 -7.40 -2.90 10.16
C LYS A 71 -8.64 -3.73 10.41
N CYS A 72 -8.80 -4.84 9.70
CA CYS A 72 -9.93 -5.75 9.90
C CYS A 72 -9.95 -6.30 11.33
N LEU A 73 -8.79 -6.76 11.82
CA LEU A 73 -8.70 -7.29 13.18
C LEU A 73 -9.03 -6.21 14.21
N ALA A 74 -8.51 -5.00 14.03
CA ALA A 74 -8.79 -3.89 14.94
C ALA A 74 -10.27 -3.56 14.94
N TRP A 75 -10.88 -3.49 13.75
CA TRP A 75 -12.29 -3.18 13.63
C TRP A 75 -13.17 -4.26 14.30
N PHE A 76 -12.88 -5.55 14.03
CA PHE A 76 -13.64 -6.65 14.62
C PHE A 76 -13.46 -6.75 16.12
N ASN A 77 -12.31 -6.33 16.65
CA ASN A 77 -12.10 -6.26 18.09
C ASN A 77 -12.91 -5.15 18.75
N GLU A 78 -13.15 -4.04 18.04
CA GLU A 78 -13.90 -2.90 18.53
C GLU A 78 -15.42 -3.06 18.35
N HIS A 79 -15.82 -3.88 17.35
CA HIS A 79 -17.23 -4.04 16.98
C HIS A 79 -17.66 -5.48 17.16
N ASP A 80 -18.59 -5.69 18.08
CA ASP A 80 -19.17 -7.02 18.26
C ASP A 80 -20.28 -7.21 17.24
N ARG A 81 -20.26 -8.35 16.55
CA ARG A 81 -21.29 -8.70 15.59
C ARG A 81 -22.70 -8.69 16.22
N ALA A 82 -22.79 -8.98 17.51
CA ALA A 82 -24.06 -8.97 18.23
C ALA A 82 -24.71 -7.58 18.29
N ASP A 83 -23.92 -6.53 18.09
CA ASP A 83 -24.43 -5.15 18.08
C ASP A 83 -25.16 -4.81 16.78
N TYR A 84 -25.14 -5.70 15.79
CA TYR A 84 -25.74 -5.47 14.48
C TYR A 84 -26.87 -6.47 14.24
N GLY A 85 -27.92 -6.01 13.55
CA GLY A 85 -29.11 -6.82 13.33
C GLY A 85 -28.93 -7.97 12.36
N SER A 86 -27.91 -7.91 11.49
CA SER A 86 -27.67 -8.93 10.49
C SER A 86 -26.21 -8.92 10.05
N ASN A 87 -25.79 -10.01 9.36
CA ASN A 87 -24.49 -10.07 8.74
C ASN A 87 -24.26 -8.95 7.71
N ALA A 88 -25.33 -8.62 6.97
CA ALA A 88 -25.25 -7.57 5.95
C ALA A 88 -24.98 -6.21 6.58
N GLU A 89 -25.65 -5.89 7.69
CA GLU A 89 -25.41 -4.63 8.42
C GLU A 89 -23.99 -4.59 8.97
N TYR A 90 -23.52 -5.70 9.53
CA TYR A 90 -22.18 -5.81 10.07
C TYR A 90 -21.12 -5.56 8.98
N MET A 91 -21.29 -6.19 7.84
CA MET A 91 -20.37 -6.03 6.72
C MET A 91 -20.45 -4.63 6.12
N ASN A 92 -21.64 -4.04 6.05
CA ASN A 92 -21.82 -2.67 5.58
C ASN A 92 -21.09 -1.68 6.50
N ALA A 93 -21.18 -1.87 7.81
CA ALA A 93 -20.48 -1.03 8.78
C ALA A 93 -18.96 -1.14 8.58
N PHE A 94 -18.46 -2.35 8.37
CA PHE A 94 -17.05 -2.58 8.09
C PHE A 94 -16.61 -1.90 6.79
N MET A 95 -17.40 -2.05 5.73
CA MET A 95 -17.07 -1.46 4.43
C MET A 95 -17.09 0.06 4.45
N SER A 96 -17.80 0.66 5.39
CA SER A 96 -17.86 2.12 5.57
C SER A 96 -16.72 2.65 6.43
N TYR A 97 -15.98 1.77 7.06
CA TYR A 97 -14.85 2.12 7.92
C TYR A 97 -13.67 2.62 7.11
#